data_835948811598a0decfc249c203e88ba3
#
_entry.id   835948811598a0decfc249c203e88ba3
#
_cell.length_a   1.000
_cell.length_b   1.000
_cell.length_c   1.000
_cell.angle_alpha   90.00
_cell.angle_beta   90.00
_cell.angle_gamma   90.00
#
_symmetry.space_group_name_H-M   'P 1'
#
loop_
_entity.id
_entity.type
_entity.pdbx_description
1 polymer ?
#
loop_
_entity_poly.entity_id
_entity_poly.type
_entity_poly.pdbx_seq_one_letter_code
_entity_poly.pdbx_strand_id
1 'polypeptide(L)'
;MITIVVPVYKVEEYLERCVDSILNQTFTDFELLLVDDGSPDNCGKICDEYAEKDSRIFVIHQKNGGLSAARNAGINWFYEQNRSDYITFVDSDDWLHPEYLRILMNGITGNHVKISVCDFKRVFDESPYENNYNINFELTSSENFLVNHFWQYNYACGKLYHKSVFCDVRYPIGKVFEDTFTTYKLLHKCEKIAYTELQLYYYFQNEQGISHSLWKPAELVIFDAMQEQLKFYKEKGLQKAYAKEFELFVHHHAYQIVRIKENKNDIKKNKATLKEIKKTLRYYLKENKDKFNVHNMTYSYEAAYPFIMKLYALASKTKAKILRK
;
A
#
# COMPACT_ATOMS: atom_id res chain seq x y z
N MET A 1 -0.65 -23.29 7.32
CA MET A 1 0.62 -22.74 6.82
C MET A 1 0.40 -21.40 6.13
N ILE A 2 1.34 -20.47 6.21
CA ILE A 2 1.31 -19.14 5.58
C ILE A 2 2.48 -19.03 4.61
N THR A 3 2.26 -18.54 3.39
CA THR A 3 3.34 -18.12 2.48
C THR A 3 3.63 -16.64 2.68
N ILE A 4 4.87 -16.28 2.94
CA ILE A 4 5.35 -14.91 3.09
C ILE A 4 6.15 -14.57 1.84
N VAL A 5 5.81 -13.51 1.14
CA VAL A 5 6.50 -13.04 -0.07
C VAL A 5 7.24 -11.75 0.23
N VAL A 6 8.55 -11.76 0.02
CA VAL A 6 9.43 -10.59 0.18
C VAL A 6 10.04 -10.23 -1.18
N PRO A 7 9.58 -9.18 -1.86
CA PRO A 7 10.25 -8.63 -3.03
C PRO A 7 11.57 -7.98 -2.63
N VAL A 8 12.66 -8.31 -3.31
CA VAL A 8 14.02 -7.86 -2.96
C VAL A 8 14.64 -7.11 -4.14
N TYR A 9 15.01 -5.84 -3.94
CA TYR A 9 15.75 -5.06 -4.93
C TYR A 9 16.50 -3.88 -4.30
N LYS A 10 17.84 -3.89 -4.30
CA LYS A 10 18.70 -2.81 -3.77
C LYS A 10 18.45 -2.45 -2.31
N VAL A 11 18.45 -3.46 -1.46
CA VAL A 11 18.15 -3.35 -0.03
C VAL A 11 19.12 -4.14 0.86
N GLU A 12 20.36 -4.35 0.42
CA GLU A 12 21.34 -5.17 1.12
C GLU A 12 21.55 -4.74 2.58
N GLU A 13 21.43 -3.46 2.90
CA GLU A 13 21.59 -2.93 4.25
C GLU A 13 20.41 -3.29 5.20
N TYR A 14 19.25 -3.67 4.66
CA TYR A 14 18.01 -3.88 5.42
C TYR A 14 17.53 -5.31 5.40
N LEU A 15 17.92 -6.08 4.37
CA LEU A 15 17.37 -7.41 4.05
C LEU A 15 17.52 -8.41 5.21
N GLU A 16 18.67 -8.44 5.86
CA GLU A 16 18.91 -9.36 6.99
C GLU A 16 17.93 -9.08 8.15
N ARG A 17 17.74 -7.81 8.54
CA ARG A 17 16.77 -7.44 9.56
C ARG A 17 15.35 -7.88 9.21
N CYS A 18 14.95 -7.68 7.95
CA CYS A 18 13.64 -8.11 7.46
C CYS A 18 13.48 -9.63 7.61
N VAL A 19 14.40 -10.42 7.06
CA VAL A 19 14.35 -11.88 7.10
C VAL A 19 14.39 -12.41 8.54
N ASP A 20 15.29 -11.88 9.38
CA ASP A 20 15.39 -12.30 10.79
C ASP A 20 14.10 -12.03 11.57
N SER A 21 13.41 -10.92 11.30
CA SER A 21 12.12 -10.61 11.92
C SER A 21 11.04 -11.63 11.54
N ILE A 22 11.10 -12.18 10.33
CA ILE A 22 10.21 -13.23 9.84
C ILE A 22 10.56 -14.57 10.46
N LEU A 23 11.83 -14.93 10.53
CA LEU A 23 12.29 -16.18 11.12
C LEU A 23 11.98 -16.27 12.63
N ASN A 24 11.95 -15.13 13.31
CA ASN A 24 11.63 -15.00 14.74
C ASN A 24 10.13 -14.89 15.05
N GLN A 25 9.24 -15.18 14.10
CA GLN A 25 7.80 -15.19 14.34
C GLN A 25 7.40 -16.31 15.30
N THR A 26 6.49 -16.00 16.24
CA THR A 26 5.94 -17.00 17.18
C THR A 26 5.04 -18.04 16.50
N PHE A 27 4.45 -17.69 15.36
CA PHE A 27 3.73 -18.61 14.49
C PHE A 27 4.74 -19.26 13.51
N THR A 28 5.06 -20.52 13.68
CA THR A 28 6.17 -21.21 12.98
C THR A 28 5.76 -21.96 11.72
N ASP A 29 4.44 -22.15 11.49
CA ASP A 29 3.92 -22.88 10.31
C ASP A 29 3.81 -21.96 9.10
N PHE A 30 4.98 -21.56 8.57
CA PHE A 30 5.10 -20.71 7.39
C PHE A 30 6.23 -21.16 6.46
N GLU A 31 6.16 -20.67 5.22
CA GLU A 31 7.25 -20.68 4.25
C GLU A 31 7.53 -19.22 3.82
N LEU A 32 8.81 -18.92 3.58
CA LEU A 32 9.29 -17.60 3.16
C LEU A 32 9.83 -17.68 1.73
N LEU A 33 9.26 -16.89 0.84
CA LEU A 33 9.74 -16.73 -0.53
C LEU A 33 10.40 -15.36 -0.69
N LEU A 34 11.71 -15.36 -0.89
CA LEU A 34 12.49 -14.20 -1.28
C LEU A 34 12.51 -14.10 -2.81
N VAL A 35 12.01 -13.00 -3.36
CA VAL A 35 11.98 -12.77 -4.81
C VAL A 35 13.00 -11.70 -5.15
N ASP A 36 14.22 -12.09 -5.48
CA ASP A 36 15.26 -11.20 -5.98
C ASP A 36 14.93 -10.74 -7.40
N ASP A 37 14.53 -9.48 -7.53
CA ASP A 37 14.15 -8.84 -8.79
C ASP A 37 15.40 -8.32 -9.55
N GLY A 38 16.43 -9.12 -9.65
CA GLY A 38 17.66 -8.81 -10.35
C GLY A 38 18.46 -7.68 -9.67
N SER A 39 18.63 -7.77 -8.37
CA SER A 39 19.37 -6.81 -7.56
C SER A 39 20.84 -6.74 -8.01
N PRO A 40 21.38 -5.53 -8.24
CA PRO A 40 22.78 -5.38 -8.65
C PRO A 40 23.78 -5.38 -7.48
N ASP A 41 23.28 -5.37 -6.24
CA ASP A 41 24.02 -5.43 -4.97
C ASP A 41 24.13 -6.87 -4.44
N ASN A 42 24.48 -7.07 -3.17
CA ASN A 42 24.65 -8.40 -2.59
C ASN A 42 23.32 -9.09 -2.20
N CYS A 43 22.16 -8.50 -2.46
CA CYS A 43 20.87 -9.07 -2.07
C CYS A 43 20.68 -10.52 -2.54
N GLY A 44 21.01 -10.83 -3.82
CA GLY A 44 20.86 -12.18 -4.35
C GLY A 44 21.67 -13.20 -3.55
N LYS A 45 22.93 -12.89 -3.22
CA LYS A 45 23.79 -13.72 -2.40
C LYS A 45 23.25 -13.90 -0.97
N ILE A 46 22.75 -12.82 -0.36
CA ILE A 46 22.13 -12.87 0.98
C ILE A 46 20.90 -13.79 0.96
N CYS A 47 20.04 -13.70 -0.07
CA CYS A 47 18.90 -14.60 -0.23
C CYS A 47 19.31 -16.08 -0.25
N ASP A 48 20.34 -16.42 -1.04
CA ASP A 48 20.85 -17.80 -1.15
C ASP A 48 21.41 -18.29 0.18
N GLU A 49 22.21 -17.47 0.87
CA GLU A 49 22.77 -17.82 2.19
C GLU A 49 21.70 -18.08 3.25
N TYR A 50 20.57 -17.39 3.22
CA TYR A 50 19.44 -17.67 4.10
C TYR A 50 18.72 -18.96 3.73
N ALA A 51 18.54 -19.23 2.44
CA ALA A 51 17.90 -20.48 1.97
C ALA A 51 18.75 -21.73 2.30
N GLU A 52 20.08 -21.61 2.32
CA GLU A 52 20.96 -22.68 2.77
C GLU A 52 20.85 -22.98 4.28
N LYS A 53 20.52 -21.95 5.09
CA LYS A 53 20.45 -22.05 6.56
C LYS A 53 19.10 -22.53 7.08
N ASP A 54 17.99 -22.23 6.38
CA ASP A 54 16.64 -22.55 6.84
C ASP A 54 15.78 -23.13 5.70
N SER A 55 15.35 -24.37 5.85
CA SER A 55 14.58 -25.11 4.84
C SER A 55 13.19 -24.54 4.55
N ARG A 56 12.72 -23.59 5.33
CA ARG A 56 11.46 -22.85 5.09
C ARG A 56 11.61 -21.74 4.07
N ILE A 57 12.86 -21.40 3.68
CA ILE A 57 13.17 -20.28 2.77
C ILE A 57 13.35 -20.81 1.34
N PHE A 58 12.71 -20.14 0.43
CA PHE A 58 12.80 -20.36 -1.02
C PHE A 58 13.23 -19.07 -1.69
N VAL A 59 13.97 -19.18 -2.79
CA VAL A 59 14.47 -18.02 -3.55
C VAL A 59 14.04 -18.13 -5.00
N ILE A 60 13.60 -17.00 -5.56
CA ILE A 60 13.43 -16.81 -7.00
C ILE A 60 14.35 -15.67 -7.42
N HIS A 61 15.26 -15.92 -8.35
CA HIS A 61 16.00 -14.88 -9.05
C HIS A 61 15.34 -14.60 -10.39
N GLN A 62 15.00 -13.36 -10.64
CA GLN A 62 14.42 -12.94 -11.91
C GLN A 62 15.11 -11.72 -12.48
N LYS A 63 14.96 -11.50 -13.78
CA LYS A 63 15.36 -10.22 -14.39
C LYS A 63 14.47 -9.12 -13.84
N ASN A 64 15.07 -7.96 -13.48
CA ASN A 64 14.31 -6.83 -12.93
C ASN A 64 13.06 -6.51 -13.77
N GLY A 65 11.91 -6.64 -13.15
CA GLY A 65 10.58 -6.35 -13.68
C GLY A 65 9.80 -5.35 -12.83
N GLY A 66 10.39 -4.91 -11.71
CA GLY A 66 9.79 -4.00 -10.73
C GLY A 66 8.89 -4.71 -9.71
N LEU A 67 8.50 -3.98 -8.68
CA LEU A 67 7.79 -4.46 -7.49
C LEU A 67 6.54 -5.30 -7.82
N SER A 68 5.74 -4.86 -8.80
CA SER A 68 4.57 -5.62 -9.28
C SER A 68 4.95 -6.98 -9.84
N ALA A 69 6.04 -7.06 -10.61
CA ALA A 69 6.50 -8.32 -11.19
C ALA A 69 6.98 -9.28 -10.11
N ALA A 70 7.74 -8.80 -9.13
CA ALA A 70 8.23 -9.59 -8.02
C ALA A 70 7.07 -10.11 -7.14
N ARG A 71 6.09 -9.28 -6.76
CA ARG A 71 4.89 -9.73 -6.03
C ARG A 71 4.07 -10.74 -6.84
N ASN A 72 3.93 -10.53 -8.15
CA ASN A 72 3.21 -11.48 -9.02
C ASN A 72 3.93 -12.81 -9.16
N ALA A 73 5.27 -12.82 -9.23
CA ALA A 73 6.06 -14.06 -9.19
C ALA A 73 5.80 -14.83 -7.90
N GLY A 74 5.78 -14.14 -6.75
CA GLY A 74 5.41 -14.72 -5.47
C GLY A 74 4.01 -15.30 -5.43
N ILE A 75 3.00 -14.58 -5.97
CA ILE A 75 1.62 -15.07 -6.06
C ILE A 75 1.54 -16.31 -6.96
N ASN A 76 2.23 -16.32 -8.10
CA ASN A 76 2.24 -17.47 -9.01
C ASN A 76 2.86 -18.69 -8.34
N TRP A 77 4.02 -18.52 -7.73
CA TRP A 77 4.69 -19.59 -6.97
C TRP A 77 3.79 -20.14 -5.85
N PHE A 78 3.13 -19.28 -5.09
CA PHE A 78 2.17 -19.66 -4.05
C PHE A 78 1.07 -20.59 -4.57
N TYR A 79 0.49 -20.29 -5.74
CA TYR A 79 -0.53 -21.13 -6.37
C TYR A 79 0.06 -22.41 -6.96
N GLU A 80 1.24 -22.36 -7.57
CA GLU A 80 1.93 -23.51 -8.17
C GLU A 80 2.31 -24.53 -7.10
N GLN A 81 2.85 -24.06 -5.98
CA GLN A 81 3.21 -24.95 -4.87
C GLN A 81 1.98 -25.50 -4.14
N ASN A 82 0.91 -24.69 -4.03
CA ASN A 82 -0.36 -25.04 -3.39
C ASN A 82 -0.21 -25.73 -2.01
N ARG A 83 0.80 -25.31 -1.24
CA ARG A 83 1.10 -25.87 0.09
C ARG A 83 0.38 -25.12 1.20
N SER A 84 0.07 -23.84 1.00
CA SER A 84 -0.57 -22.97 1.99
C SER A 84 -1.88 -22.37 1.46
N ASP A 85 -2.76 -21.98 2.40
CA ASP A 85 -4.02 -21.31 2.07
C ASP A 85 -3.97 -19.78 2.28
N TYR A 86 -2.88 -19.29 2.88
CA TYR A 86 -2.74 -17.90 3.25
C TYR A 86 -1.45 -17.30 2.71
N ILE A 87 -1.51 -16.03 2.30
CA ILE A 87 -0.39 -15.27 1.78
C ILE A 87 -0.30 -13.90 2.44
N THR A 88 0.91 -13.44 2.72
CA THR A 88 1.22 -12.08 3.16
C THR A 88 2.43 -11.54 2.41
N PHE A 89 2.55 -10.21 2.34
CA PHE A 89 3.68 -9.53 1.72
C PHE A 89 4.42 -8.70 2.78
N VAL A 90 5.74 -8.69 2.68
CA VAL A 90 6.61 -7.87 3.52
C VAL A 90 7.59 -7.15 2.60
N ASP A 91 7.67 -5.83 2.69
CA ASP A 91 8.65 -5.05 1.95
C ASP A 91 10.03 -5.23 2.60
N SER A 92 11.06 -5.40 1.80
CA SER A 92 12.38 -5.90 2.24
C SER A 92 13.23 -4.91 3.07
N ASP A 93 12.79 -3.67 3.21
CA ASP A 93 13.37 -2.66 4.11
C ASP A 93 12.62 -2.53 5.45
N ASP A 94 11.48 -3.23 5.59
CA ASP A 94 10.63 -3.25 6.78
C ASP A 94 10.89 -4.47 7.68
N TRP A 95 10.24 -4.53 8.86
CA TRP A 95 10.29 -5.71 9.73
C TRP A 95 8.98 -5.90 10.50
N LEU A 96 8.82 -7.08 11.10
CA LEU A 96 7.59 -7.53 11.73
C LEU A 96 7.72 -7.63 13.24
N HIS A 97 6.63 -7.30 13.95
CA HIS A 97 6.47 -7.70 15.34
C HIS A 97 6.46 -9.24 15.45
N PRO A 98 7.07 -9.86 16.48
CA PRO A 98 7.13 -11.33 16.62
C PRO A 98 5.76 -12.02 16.58
N GLU A 99 4.70 -11.33 16.93
CA GLU A 99 3.32 -11.83 16.96
C GLU A 99 2.51 -11.53 15.69
N TYR A 100 3.11 -10.93 14.66
CA TYR A 100 2.40 -10.48 13.46
C TYR A 100 1.61 -11.62 12.80
N LEU A 101 2.26 -12.73 12.49
CA LEU A 101 1.59 -13.85 11.81
C LEU A 101 0.51 -14.49 12.69
N ARG A 102 0.80 -14.70 13.98
CA ARG A 102 -0.14 -15.31 14.91
C ARG A 102 -1.39 -14.47 15.10
N ILE A 103 -1.22 -13.16 15.29
CA ILE A 103 -2.37 -12.25 15.50
C ILE A 103 -3.21 -12.17 14.23
N LEU A 104 -2.60 -11.97 13.05
CA LEU A 104 -3.36 -11.90 11.81
C LEU A 104 -4.08 -13.22 11.48
N MET A 105 -3.47 -14.37 11.76
CA MET A 105 -4.12 -15.68 11.61
C MET A 105 -5.33 -15.81 12.55
N ASN A 106 -5.21 -15.37 13.81
CA ASN A 106 -6.34 -15.34 14.74
C ASN A 106 -7.47 -14.42 14.24
N GLY A 107 -7.12 -13.29 13.63
CA GLY A 107 -8.09 -12.40 12.98
C GLY A 107 -8.91 -13.10 11.91
N ILE A 108 -8.28 -13.95 11.09
CA ILE A 108 -8.97 -14.71 10.04
C ILE A 108 -9.80 -15.85 10.64
N THR A 109 -9.17 -16.71 11.44
CA THR A 109 -9.80 -17.95 11.91
C THR A 109 -10.87 -17.69 12.97
N GLY A 110 -10.61 -16.78 13.91
CA GLY A 110 -11.55 -16.42 14.98
C GLY A 110 -12.79 -15.66 14.48
N ASN A 111 -12.72 -15.01 13.32
CA ASN A 111 -13.81 -14.21 12.76
C ASN A 111 -14.37 -14.76 11.45
N HIS A 112 -13.84 -15.87 10.94
CA HIS A 112 -14.25 -16.52 9.70
C HIS A 112 -14.24 -15.57 8.49
N VAL A 113 -13.18 -14.75 8.38
CA VAL A 113 -12.97 -13.78 7.28
C VAL A 113 -11.85 -14.22 6.36
N LYS A 114 -11.72 -13.56 5.21
CA LYS A 114 -10.67 -13.87 4.21
C LYS A 114 -9.47 -12.92 4.28
N ILE A 115 -9.61 -11.81 4.98
CA ILE A 115 -8.55 -10.80 5.13
C ILE A 115 -8.54 -10.33 6.59
N SER A 116 -7.33 -10.32 7.17
CA SER A 116 -7.03 -9.69 8.45
C SER A 116 -6.00 -8.59 8.22
N VAL A 117 -6.15 -7.45 8.92
CA VAL A 117 -5.35 -6.24 8.74
C VAL A 117 -4.85 -5.76 10.09
N CYS A 118 -3.59 -5.32 10.17
CA CYS A 118 -3.01 -4.64 11.33
C CYS A 118 -2.56 -3.22 10.99
N ASP A 119 -2.26 -2.43 12.02
CA ASP A 119 -1.71 -1.09 11.86
C ASP A 119 -0.18 -1.11 11.68
N PHE A 120 0.34 0.03 11.24
CA PHE A 120 1.75 0.27 10.94
C PHE A 120 2.39 1.15 12.01
N LYS A 121 3.56 0.75 12.50
CA LYS A 121 4.44 1.61 13.28
C LYS A 121 5.48 2.23 12.35
N ARG A 122 5.41 3.54 12.14
CA ARG A 122 6.45 4.25 11.38
C ARG A 122 7.68 4.42 12.25
N VAL A 123 8.82 3.97 11.75
CA VAL A 123 10.08 3.93 12.48
C VAL A 123 11.22 4.51 11.65
N PHE A 124 12.17 5.18 12.31
CA PHE A 124 13.35 5.76 11.67
C PHE A 124 14.62 4.97 12.06
N ASP A 125 14.57 4.24 13.17
CA ASP A 125 15.61 3.39 13.71
C ASP A 125 15.00 2.12 14.28
N GLU A 126 15.82 1.19 14.76
CA GLU A 126 15.36 0.04 15.53
C GLU A 126 14.50 0.49 16.71
N SER A 127 13.33 -0.05 16.80
CA SER A 127 12.35 0.29 17.83
C SER A 127 11.96 -0.97 18.61
N PRO A 128 11.91 -0.90 19.94
CA PRO A 128 11.51 -2.04 20.75
C PRO A 128 10.08 -2.46 20.44
N TYR A 129 9.82 -3.76 20.55
CA TYR A 129 8.48 -4.32 20.40
C TYR A 129 7.60 -3.95 21.60
N GLU A 130 6.36 -3.60 21.33
CA GLU A 130 5.36 -3.39 22.39
C GLU A 130 4.79 -4.73 22.81
N ASN A 131 5.01 -5.12 24.09
CA ASN A 131 4.59 -6.44 24.59
C ASN A 131 3.28 -6.39 25.42
N ASN A 132 2.78 -5.20 25.77
CA ASN A 132 1.54 -5.02 26.52
C ASN A 132 0.41 -4.52 25.61
N TYR A 133 -0.37 -5.45 25.05
CA TYR A 133 -1.50 -5.13 24.21
C TYR A 133 -2.66 -6.11 24.40
N ASN A 134 -3.88 -5.60 24.21
CA ASN A 134 -5.07 -6.43 24.13
C ASN A 134 -5.38 -6.72 22.66
N ILE A 135 -5.56 -7.99 22.30
CA ILE A 135 -5.91 -8.38 20.95
C ILE A 135 -7.41 -8.17 20.75
N ASN A 136 -7.77 -7.10 20.05
CA ASN A 136 -9.13 -6.82 19.65
C ASN A 136 -9.20 -6.66 18.12
N PHE A 137 -10.25 -7.21 17.52
CA PHE A 137 -10.54 -7.03 16.11
C PHE A 137 -11.88 -6.32 15.94
N GLU A 138 -11.87 -5.27 15.14
CA GLU A 138 -13.08 -4.70 14.56
C GLU A 138 -13.46 -5.51 13.33
N LEU A 139 -14.73 -5.95 13.27
CA LEU A 139 -15.30 -6.57 12.07
C LEU A 139 -16.07 -5.52 11.29
N THR A 140 -15.59 -5.19 10.13
CA THR A 140 -16.23 -4.19 9.27
C THR A 140 -16.56 -4.78 7.90
N SER A 141 -17.62 -4.30 7.25
CA SER A 141 -17.91 -4.68 5.88
C SER A 141 -16.83 -4.16 4.92
N SER A 142 -16.64 -4.84 3.80
CA SER A 142 -15.65 -4.41 2.79
C SER A 142 -15.90 -2.97 2.31
N GLU A 143 -17.16 -2.56 2.08
CA GLU A 143 -17.47 -1.19 1.70
C GLU A 143 -17.12 -0.18 2.80
N ASN A 144 -17.44 -0.47 4.06
CA ASN A 144 -17.06 0.41 5.17
C ASN A 144 -15.54 0.52 5.32
N PHE A 145 -14.80 -0.58 5.12
CA PHE A 145 -13.33 -0.55 5.13
C PHE A 145 -12.79 0.32 3.99
N LEU A 146 -13.34 0.20 2.78
CA LEU A 146 -12.99 1.05 1.64
C LEU A 146 -13.26 2.54 1.89
N VAL A 147 -14.35 2.86 2.59
CA VAL A 147 -14.72 4.25 2.94
C VAL A 147 -13.80 4.85 3.99
N ASN A 148 -13.51 4.10 5.07
CA ASN A 148 -12.93 4.67 6.27
C ASN A 148 -11.43 4.39 6.42
N HIS A 149 -10.92 3.31 5.81
CA HIS A 149 -9.58 2.82 6.07
C HIS A 149 -8.71 2.64 4.82
N PHE A 150 -9.28 2.64 3.61
CA PHE A 150 -8.57 2.28 2.38
C PHE A 150 -7.26 3.06 2.20
N TRP A 151 -7.29 4.37 2.28
CA TRP A 151 -6.10 5.19 2.02
C TRP A 151 -5.01 5.11 3.11
N GLN A 152 -5.36 4.61 4.28
CA GLN A 152 -4.39 4.31 5.34
C GLN A 152 -3.79 2.92 5.17
N TYR A 153 -4.54 1.99 4.58
CA TYR A 153 -4.19 0.57 4.48
C TYR A 153 -4.24 0.03 3.05
N ASN A 154 -4.02 0.86 2.03
CA ASN A 154 -4.02 0.42 0.64
C ASN A 154 -2.76 -0.37 0.22
N TYR A 155 -1.74 -0.45 1.07
CA TYR A 155 -0.51 -1.21 0.84
C TYR A 155 -0.77 -2.72 0.71
N ALA A 156 0.13 -3.45 0.04
CA ALA A 156 0.10 -4.91 -0.01
C ALA A 156 0.39 -5.53 1.36
N CYS A 157 1.33 -4.95 2.09
CA CYS A 157 1.79 -5.38 3.41
C CYS A 157 0.81 -5.03 4.54
N GLY A 158 1.09 -5.50 5.77
CA GLY A 158 0.24 -5.30 6.96
C GLY A 158 -1.06 -6.10 6.91
N LYS A 159 -1.15 -7.14 6.09
CA LYS A 159 -2.34 -7.96 5.86
C LYS A 159 -2.01 -9.43 5.67
N LEU A 160 -2.93 -10.28 6.15
CA LEU A 160 -2.94 -11.70 5.79
C LEU A 160 -4.17 -11.96 4.92
N TYR A 161 -3.95 -12.65 3.82
CA TYR A 161 -4.97 -12.92 2.81
C TYR A 161 -5.18 -14.43 2.64
N HIS A 162 -6.43 -14.87 2.60
CA HIS A 162 -6.77 -16.21 2.14
C HIS A 162 -6.60 -16.30 0.63
N LYS A 163 -6.11 -17.43 0.10
CA LYS A 163 -5.82 -17.65 -1.33
C LYS A 163 -6.95 -17.25 -2.28
N SER A 164 -8.22 -17.45 -1.87
CA SER A 164 -9.37 -17.16 -2.74
C SER A 164 -9.49 -15.70 -3.20
N VAL A 165 -8.78 -14.76 -2.56
CA VAL A 165 -8.85 -13.34 -2.96
C VAL A 165 -7.91 -12.98 -4.11
N PHE A 166 -6.85 -13.77 -4.35
CA PHE A 166 -5.88 -13.55 -5.42
C PHE A 166 -6.12 -14.40 -6.68
N CYS A 167 -7.15 -15.23 -6.74
CA CYS A 167 -7.35 -16.20 -7.84
C CYS A 167 -7.31 -15.56 -9.26
N ASP A 168 -7.81 -14.33 -9.41
CA ASP A 168 -7.90 -13.56 -10.66
C ASP A 168 -7.36 -12.13 -10.55
N VAL A 169 -6.64 -11.81 -9.47
CA VAL A 169 -6.05 -10.49 -9.23
C VAL A 169 -4.54 -10.58 -9.27
N ARG A 170 -3.92 -9.64 -10.00
CA ARG A 170 -2.46 -9.45 -10.06
C ARG A 170 -2.14 -7.97 -9.99
N TYR A 171 -0.95 -7.65 -9.52
CA TYR A 171 -0.43 -6.29 -9.52
C TYR A 171 -0.09 -5.83 -10.95
N PRO A 172 -0.42 -4.59 -11.35
CA PRO A 172 -0.17 -4.11 -12.71
C PRO A 172 1.32 -3.86 -12.93
N ILE A 173 1.93 -4.61 -13.85
CA ILE A 173 3.36 -4.49 -14.18
C ILE A 173 3.65 -3.12 -14.80
N GLY A 174 4.76 -2.49 -14.39
CA GLY A 174 5.25 -1.22 -14.92
C GLY A 174 4.49 0.02 -14.42
N LYS A 175 3.54 -0.13 -13.50
CA LYS A 175 2.86 1.01 -12.86
C LYS A 175 3.44 1.29 -11.47
N VAL A 176 3.57 2.57 -11.12
CA VAL A 176 3.76 3.01 -9.75
C VAL A 176 2.40 3.09 -9.06
N PHE A 177 2.36 3.03 -7.72
CA PHE A 177 1.12 2.91 -6.93
C PHE A 177 0.32 1.64 -7.24
N GLU A 178 1.01 0.54 -7.51
CA GLU A 178 0.43 -0.75 -7.87
C GLU A 178 -0.59 -1.25 -6.83
N ASP A 179 -0.37 -0.93 -5.57
CA ASP A 179 -1.28 -1.23 -4.46
C ASP A 179 -2.62 -0.50 -4.62
N THR A 180 -2.57 0.78 -5.00
CA THR A 180 -3.76 1.59 -5.24
C THR A 180 -4.60 1.03 -6.40
N PHE A 181 -3.97 0.38 -7.38
CA PHE A 181 -4.67 -0.32 -8.47
C PHE A 181 -5.25 -1.68 -8.07
N THR A 182 -4.80 -2.26 -6.95
CA THR A 182 -5.02 -3.69 -6.67
C THR A 182 -5.80 -3.93 -5.39
N THR A 183 -5.43 -3.30 -4.28
CA THR A 183 -5.92 -3.63 -2.94
C THR A 183 -7.45 -3.52 -2.79
N TYR A 184 -8.07 -2.52 -3.40
CA TYR A 184 -9.54 -2.37 -3.34
C TYR A 184 -10.29 -3.55 -4.00
N LYS A 185 -9.71 -4.18 -5.03
CA LYS A 185 -10.27 -5.37 -5.68
C LYS A 185 -10.23 -6.57 -4.75
N LEU A 186 -9.12 -6.74 -4.02
CA LEU A 186 -8.96 -7.81 -3.03
C LEU A 186 -9.94 -7.63 -1.86
N LEU A 187 -10.03 -6.42 -1.32
CA LEU A 187 -10.95 -6.08 -0.23
C LEU A 187 -12.40 -6.33 -0.62
N HIS A 188 -12.79 -5.96 -1.85
CA HIS A 188 -14.16 -6.16 -2.34
C HIS A 188 -14.58 -7.64 -2.45
N LYS A 189 -13.62 -8.58 -2.57
CA LYS A 189 -13.92 -10.03 -2.60
C LYS A 189 -14.32 -10.62 -1.25
N CYS A 190 -14.28 -9.82 -0.21
CA CYS A 190 -14.64 -10.21 1.14
C CYS A 190 -15.96 -9.56 1.55
N GLU A 191 -16.80 -10.28 2.26
CA GLU A 191 -17.98 -9.70 2.89
C GLU A 191 -17.57 -8.83 4.08
N LYS A 192 -16.67 -9.36 4.92
CA LYS A 192 -16.13 -8.71 6.10
C LYS A 192 -14.61 -8.81 6.13
N ILE A 193 -14.00 -7.87 6.84
CA ILE A 193 -12.56 -7.76 7.08
C ILE A 193 -12.37 -7.64 8.59
N ALA A 194 -11.42 -8.38 9.15
CA ALA A 194 -10.98 -8.21 10.52
C ALA A 194 -9.83 -7.21 10.57
N TYR A 195 -9.99 -6.17 11.35
CA TYR A 195 -8.99 -5.11 11.49
C TYR A 195 -8.60 -4.94 12.96
N THR A 196 -7.32 -4.76 13.25
CA THR A 196 -6.80 -4.42 14.56
C THR A 196 -5.90 -3.19 14.49
N GLU A 197 -6.00 -2.30 15.48
CA GLU A 197 -5.14 -1.12 15.64
C GLU A 197 -3.73 -1.46 16.18
N LEU A 198 -3.45 -2.75 16.41
CA LEU A 198 -2.11 -3.17 16.84
C LEU A 198 -1.09 -2.88 15.77
N GLN A 199 -0.04 -2.16 16.11
CA GLN A 199 1.07 -1.80 15.25
C GLN A 199 2.06 -2.98 15.13
N LEU A 200 1.72 -3.95 14.30
CA LEU A 200 2.49 -5.18 14.14
C LEU A 200 3.45 -5.16 12.94
N TYR A 201 3.32 -4.18 12.09
CA TYR A 201 4.15 -3.96 10.91
C TYR A 201 5.00 -2.71 11.12
N TYR A 202 6.32 -2.84 11.13
CA TYR A 202 7.28 -1.75 11.35
C TYR A 202 7.73 -1.21 10.01
N TYR A 203 7.14 -0.08 9.62
CA TYR A 203 7.38 0.60 8.36
C TYR A 203 8.57 1.55 8.49
N PHE A 204 9.70 1.19 7.88
CA PHE A 204 10.93 1.96 7.96
C PHE A 204 10.88 3.21 7.08
N GLN A 205 11.20 4.36 7.66
CA GLN A 205 11.24 5.64 6.96
C GLN A 205 12.64 5.87 6.37
N ASN A 206 12.93 5.20 5.26
CA ASN A 206 14.18 5.39 4.54
C ASN A 206 14.18 6.74 3.81
N GLU A 207 15.11 7.66 4.15
CA GLU A 207 15.22 8.96 3.49
C GLU A 207 15.56 8.85 1.98
N GLN A 208 16.17 7.74 1.56
CA GLN A 208 16.45 7.44 0.15
C GLN A 208 15.30 6.70 -0.55
N GLY A 209 14.23 6.36 0.16
CA GLY A 209 13.07 5.64 -0.35
C GLY A 209 12.29 6.41 -1.42
N ILE A 210 11.51 5.69 -2.19
CA ILE A 210 10.69 6.23 -3.30
C ILE A 210 9.74 7.34 -2.82
N SER A 211 9.23 7.23 -1.60
CA SER A 211 8.26 8.16 -0.99
C SER A 211 8.82 9.56 -0.68
N HIS A 212 10.13 9.73 -0.59
CA HIS A 212 10.79 11.02 -0.26
C HIS A 212 11.34 11.78 -1.47
N SER A 213 11.13 11.26 -2.68
CA SER A 213 11.62 11.88 -3.91
C SER A 213 10.93 13.24 -4.22
N LEU A 214 11.65 14.13 -4.90
CA LEU A 214 11.06 15.34 -5.51
C LEU A 214 9.93 14.93 -6.46
N TRP A 215 8.92 15.81 -6.61
CA TRP A 215 7.79 15.58 -7.51
C TRP A 215 8.25 15.15 -8.91
N LYS A 216 7.66 14.06 -9.42
CA LYS A 216 7.90 13.53 -10.76
C LYS A 216 6.57 13.38 -11.51
N PRO A 217 6.56 13.58 -12.86
CA PRO A 217 5.36 13.33 -13.66
C PRO A 217 4.74 11.94 -13.48
N ALA A 218 5.55 10.94 -13.14
CA ALA A 218 5.09 9.57 -12.85
C ALA A 218 4.09 9.51 -11.68
N GLU A 219 4.13 10.48 -10.74
CA GLU A 219 3.16 10.54 -9.65
C GLU A 219 1.71 10.78 -10.13
N LEU A 220 1.52 11.28 -11.35
CA LEU A 220 0.19 11.49 -11.91
C LEU A 220 -0.54 10.19 -12.26
N VAL A 221 0.16 9.07 -12.31
CA VAL A 221 -0.42 7.72 -12.46
C VAL A 221 -1.41 7.41 -11.33
N ILE A 222 -1.31 8.08 -10.18
CA ILE A 222 -2.30 7.98 -9.11
C ILE A 222 -3.72 8.31 -9.61
N PHE A 223 -3.87 9.25 -10.55
CA PHE A 223 -5.17 9.60 -11.11
C PHE A 223 -5.77 8.48 -11.97
N ASP A 224 -4.93 7.72 -12.67
CA ASP A 224 -5.39 6.56 -13.42
C ASP A 224 -5.92 5.49 -12.45
N ALA A 225 -5.22 5.27 -11.34
CA ALA A 225 -5.67 4.35 -10.30
C ALA A 225 -7.01 4.79 -9.68
N MET A 226 -7.13 6.07 -9.30
CA MET A 226 -8.35 6.62 -8.72
C MET A 226 -9.53 6.59 -9.72
N GLN A 227 -9.29 6.85 -11.01
CA GLN A 227 -10.33 6.74 -12.04
C GLN A 227 -10.79 5.29 -12.23
N GLU A 228 -9.86 4.33 -12.19
CA GLU A 228 -10.18 2.91 -12.24
C GLU A 228 -11.01 2.48 -11.01
N GLN A 229 -10.68 2.97 -9.81
CA GLN A 229 -11.47 2.75 -8.61
C GLN A 229 -12.88 3.35 -8.71
N LEU A 230 -13.01 4.60 -9.13
CA LEU A 230 -14.31 5.25 -9.34
C LEU A 230 -15.20 4.46 -10.31
N LYS A 231 -14.62 3.99 -11.43
CA LYS A 231 -15.32 3.14 -12.38
C LYS A 231 -15.77 1.84 -11.72
N PHE A 232 -14.87 1.16 -11.03
CA PHE A 232 -15.15 -0.10 -10.34
C PHE A 232 -16.25 0.06 -9.28
N TYR A 233 -16.16 1.07 -8.42
CA TYR A 233 -17.18 1.30 -7.38
C TYR A 233 -18.55 1.59 -7.98
N LYS A 234 -18.59 2.33 -9.09
CA LYS A 234 -19.84 2.58 -9.84
C LYS A 234 -20.42 1.30 -10.41
N GLU A 235 -19.61 0.45 -11.06
CA GLU A 235 -20.02 -0.82 -11.65
C GLU A 235 -20.49 -1.84 -10.60
N LYS A 236 -19.88 -1.82 -9.40
CA LYS A 236 -20.24 -2.70 -8.29
C LYS A 236 -21.34 -2.16 -7.37
N GLY A 237 -21.87 -0.97 -7.65
CA GLY A 237 -22.93 -0.35 -6.85
C GLY A 237 -22.47 0.14 -5.47
N LEU A 238 -21.16 0.28 -5.22
CA LEU A 238 -20.55 0.73 -3.96
C LEU A 238 -20.63 2.26 -3.85
N GLN A 239 -21.81 2.76 -3.54
CA GLN A 239 -22.08 4.20 -3.62
C GLN A 239 -21.33 5.03 -2.56
N LYS A 240 -21.17 4.50 -1.34
CA LYS A 240 -20.44 5.19 -0.28
C LYS A 240 -18.94 5.25 -0.59
N ALA A 241 -18.36 4.14 -1.06
CA ALA A 241 -16.97 4.09 -1.49
C ALA A 241 -16.72 5.01 -2.69
N TYR A 242 -17.65 5.05 -3.66
CA TYR A 242 -17.59 5.99 -4.78
C TYR A 242 -17.58 7.45 -4.32
N ALA A 243 -18.48 7.81 -3.38
CA ALA A 243 -18.58 9.16 -2.86
C ALA A 243 -17.28 9.60 -2.16
N LYS A 244 -16.74 8.72 -1.31
CA LYS A 244 -15.49 8.97 -0.59
C LYS A 244 -14.31 9.09 -1.53
N GLU A 245 -14.18 8.17 -2.49
CA GLU A 245 -13.12 8.19 -3.49
C GLU A 245 -13.19 9.43 -4.38
N PHE A 246 -14.41 9.86 -4.77
CA PHE A 246 -14.59 11.07 -5.56
C PHE A 246 -14.15 12.34 -4.80
N GLU A 247 -14.45 12.44 -3.50
CA GLU A 247 -13.95 13.50 -2.63
C GLU A 247 -12.41 13.53 -2.63
N LEU A 248 -11.79 12.38 -2.42
CA LEU A 248 -10.32 12.25 -2.39
C LEU A 248 -9.69 12.53 -3.76
N PHE A 249 -10.33 12.11 -4.84
CA PHE A 249 -9.92 12.41 -6.21
C PHE A 249 -9.85 13.93 -6.47
N VAL A 250 -10.84 14.68 -6.01
CA VAL A 250 -10.83 16.15 -6.10
C VAL A 250 -9.69 16.74 -5.27
N HIS A 251 -9.49 16.25 -4.04
CA HIS A 251 -8.41 16.71 -3.16
C HIS A 251 -7.02 16.41 -3.75
N HIS A 252 -6.81 15.22 -4.30
CA HIS A 252 -5.53 14.84 -4.95
C HIS A 252 -5.25 15.71 -6.18
N HIS A 253 -6.26 16.02 -6.99
CA HIS A 253 -6.09 16.95 -8.11
C HIS A 253 -5.62 18.33 -7.62
N ALA A 254 -6.25 18.85 -6.58
CA ALA A 254 -5.87 20.11 -5.97
C ALA A 254 -4.40 20.07 -5.47
N TYR A 255 -4.04 19.02 -4.75
CA TYR A 255 -2.68 18.81 -4.23
C TYR A 255 -1.63 18.79 -5.36
N GLN A 256 -1.85 17.98 -6.40
CA GLN A 256 -0.91 17.87 -7.52
C GLN A 256 -0.75 19.17 -8.31
N ILE A 257 -1.84 19.95 -8.48
CA ILE A 257 -1.75 21.26 -9.13
C ILE A 257 -0.82 22.22 -8.36
N VAL A 258 -0.80 22.16 -7.02
CA VAL A 258 0.14 22.96 -6.23
C VAL A 258 1.56 22.48 -6.41
N ARG A 259 1.81 21.17 -6.27
CA ARG A 259 3.16 20.61 -6.43
C ARG A 259 3.76 20.91 -7.80
N ILE A 260 2.95 20.83 -8.87
CA ILE A 260 3.39 21.18 -10.23
C ILE A 260 3.72 22.67 -10.35
N LYS A 261 2.93 23.56 -9.72
CA LYS A 261 3.21 25.01 -9.74
C LYS A 261 4.47 25.39 -8.95
N GLU A 262 4.74 24.67 -7.86
CA GLU A 262 5.94 24.86 -7.04
C GLU A 262 7.20 24.29 -7.70
N ASN A 263 7.06 23.30 -8.58
CA ASN A 263 8.14 22.77 -9.36
C ASN A 263 8.53 23.73 -10.48
N LYS A 264 9.64 24.44 -10.30
CA LYS A 264 10.15 25.42 -11.27
C LYS A 264 10.92 24.79 -12.45
N ASN A 265 11.17 23.48 -12.40
CA ASN A 265 11.82 22.75 -13.48
C ASN A 265 10.81 22.53 -14.62
N ASP A 266 11.20 22.81 -15.84
CA ASP A 266 10.40 22.63 -17.06
C ASP A 266 8.99 23.30 -17.05
N ILE A 267 8.98 24.63 -16.95
CA ILE A 267 7.75 25.45 -16.89
C ILE A 267 6.79 25.17 -18.08
N LYS A 268 7.31 24.89 -19.28
CA LYS A 268 6.47 24.63 -20.45
C LYS A 268 5.72 23.31 -20.35
N LYS A 269 6.40 22.24 -19.91
CA LYS A 269 5.81 20.93 -19.66
C LYS A 269 4.79 20.98 -18.51
N ASN A 270 5.13 21.70 -17.44
CA ASN A 270 4.24 21.90 -16.30
C ASN A 270 2.93 22.62 -16.70
N LYS A 271 2.97 23.59 -17.62
CA LYS A 271 1.76 24.26 -18.14
C LYS A 271 0.84 23.30 -18.90
N ALA A 272 1.39 22.43 -19.76
CA ALA A 272 0.61 21.44 -20.48
C ALA A 272 -0.05 20.42 -19.50
N THR A 273 0.73 19.89 -18.57
CA THR A 273 0.25 18.98 -17.52
C THR A 273 -0.86 19.60 -16.69
N LEU A 274 -0.71 20.85 -16.25
CA LEU A 274 -1.75 21.59 -15.52
C LEU A 274 -3.04 21.73 -16.31
N LYS A 275 -2.94 21.94 -17.64
CA LYS A 275 -4.12 22.05 -18.51
C LYS A 275 -4.91 20.74 -18.55
N GLU A 276 -4.22 19.61 -18.69
CA GLU A 276 -4.85 18.28 -18.74
C GLU A 276 -5.46 17.90 -17.38
N ILE A 277 -4.75 18.08 -16.28
CA ILE A 277 -5.29 17.80 -14.93
C ILE A 277 -6.56 18.63 -14.67
N LYS A 278 -6.56 19.93 -15.00
CA LYS A 278 -7.74 20.78 -14.84
C LYS A 278 -8.89 20.36 -15.74
N LYS A 279 -8.62 19.89 -16.96
CA LYS A 279 -9.63 19.38 -17.89
C LYS A 279 -10.30 18.13 -17.32
N THR A 280 -9.51 17.18 -16.84
CA THR A 280 -10.00 15.94 -16.20
C THR A 280 -10.85 16.26 -14.99
N LEU A 281 -10.38 17.11 -14.09
CA LEU A 281 -11.13 17.50 -12.91
C LEU A 281 -12.49 18.14 -13.26
N ARG A 282 -12.52 19.08 -14.22
CA ARG A 282 -13.76 19.72 -14.68
C ARG A 282 -14.76 18.71 -15.25
N TYR A 283 -14.29 17.73 -16.00
CA TYR A 283 -15.13 16.67 -16.52
C TYR A 283 -15.81 15.91 -15.39
N TYR A 284 -15.04 15.39 -14.42
CA TYR A 284 -15.59 14.63 -13.29
C TYR A 284 -16.52 15.46 -12.38
N LEU A 285 -16.20 16.73 -12.15
CA LEU A 285 -17.07 17.63 -11.40
C LEU A 285 -18.42 17.84 -12.11
N LYS A 286 -18.41 18.00 -13.45
CA LYS A 286 -19.64 18.14 -14.24
C LYS A 286 -20.49 16.88 -14.20
N GLU A 287 -19.90 15.70 -14.35
CA GLU A 287 -20.59 14.42 -14.33
C GLU A 287 -21.22 14.08 -12.96
N ASN A 288 -20.74 14.70 -11.89
CA ASN A 288 -21.19 14.42 -10.53
C ASN A 288 -21.88 15.61 -9.83
N LYS A 289 -22.20 16.68 -10.57
CA LYS A 289 -22.77 17.93 -10.01
C LYS A 289 -24.06 17.73 -9.22
N ASP A 290 -24.89 16.75 -9.62
CA ASP A 290 -26.19 16.48 -9.01
C ASP A 290 -26.12 15.44 -7.87
N LYS A 291 -24.97 14.77 -7.70
CA LYS A 291 -24.77 13.71 -6.71
C LYS A 291 -24.05 14.19 -5.46
N PHE A 292 -23.22 15.21 -5.62
CA PHE A 292 -22.41 15.77 -4.54
C PHE A 292 -22.57 17.27 -4.53
N ASN A 293 -22.32 17.90 -3.38
CA ASN A 293 -22.30 19.36 -3.28
C ASN A 293 -21.03 19.91 -3.99
N VAL A 294 -20.95 19.65 -5.30
CA VAL A 294 -19.82 20.00 -6.17
C VAL A 294 -19.59 21.50 -6.20
N HIS A 295 -20.64 22.30 -5.97
CA HIS A 295 -20.52 23.76 -5.91
C HIS A 295 -19.59 24.18 -4.75
N ASN A 296 -19.75 23.61 -3.58
CA ASN A 296 -18.85 23.87 -2.46
C ASN A 296 -17.42 23.32 -2.72
N MET A 297 -17.30 22.15 -3.38
CA MET A 297 -16.01 21.58 -3.76
C MET A 297 -15.32 22.45 -4.82
N THR A 298 -16.06 22.92 -5.83
CA THR A 298 -15.53 23.78 -6.90
C THR A 298 -15.16 25.16 -6.37
N TYR A 299 -15.99 25.74 -5.49
CA TYR A 299 -15.75 27.04 -4.86
C TYR A 299 -14.56 26.97 -3.90
N SER A 300 -14.46 25.93 -3.10
CA SER A 300 -13.27 25.67 -2.25
C SER A 300 -12.01 25.47 -3.09
N TYR A 301 -12.15 24.89 -4.28
CA TYR A 301 -11.07 24.66 -5.22
C TYR A 301 -10.62 25.95 -5.93
N GLU A 302 -11.54 26.81 -6.40
CA GLU A 302 -11.21 28.02 -7.16
C GLU A 302 -10.88 29.23 -6.28
N ALA A 303 -11.55 29.40 -5.17
CA ALA A 303 -11.44 30.60 -4.31
C ALA A 303 -10.52 30.42 -3.09
N ALA A 304 -10.55 29.25 -2.42
CA ALA A 304 -9.76 28.99 -1.21
C ALA A 304 -8.45 28.26 -1.51
N TYR A 305 -8.24 27.89 -2.74
CA TYR A 305 -7.18 27.04 -3.22
C TYR A 305 -5.74 27.48 -2.84
N PRO A 306 -5.30 28.74 -2.99
CA PRO A 306 -3.95 29.13 -2.60
C PRO A 306 -3.76 29.18 -1.07
N PHE A 307 -4.81 29.44 -0.30
CA PHE A 307 -4.76 29.61 1.15
C PHE A 307 -4.88 28.29 1.91
N ILE A 308 -5.86 27.47 1.56
CA ILE A 308 -6.08 26.15 2.19
C ILE A 308 -4.89 25.22 1.94
N MET A 309 -4.32 25.28 0.75
CA MET A 309 -3.15 24.44 0.42
C MET A 309 -1.87 24.93 1.06
N LYS A 310 -1.69 26.23 1.29
CA LYS A 310 -0.62 26.73 2.15
C LYS A 310 -0.77 26.23 3.58
N LEU A 311 -1.98 26.23 4.11
CA LEU A 311 -2.28 25.68 5.44
C LEU A 311 -2.05 24.18 5.48
N TYR A 312 -2.42 23.42 4.45
CA TYR A 312 -2.19 21.97 4.37
C TYR A 312 -0.69 21.64 4.26
N ALA A 313 0.06 22.38 3.44
CA ALA A 313 1.51 22.26 3.34
C ALA A 313 2.23 22.67 4.64
N LEU A 314 1.71 23.69 5.36
CA LEU A 314 2.20 24.05 6.69
C LEU A 314 1.89 22.96 7.72
N ALA A 315 0.67 22.43 7.72
CA ALA A 315 0.26 21.38 8.64
C ALA A 315 1.02 20.08 8.41
N SER A 316 1.27 19.69 7.15
CA SER A 316 2.10 18.52 6.83
C SER A 316 3.56 18.70 7.24
N LYS A 317 4.15 19.89 7.03
CA LYS A 317 5.50 20.24 7.53
C LYS A 317 5.58 20.27 9.05
N THR A 318 4.52 20.71 9.71
CA THR A 318 4.44 20.75 11.19
C THR A 318 4.28 19.35 11.76
N LYS A 319 3.45 18.51 11.11
CA LYS A 319 3.28 17.08 11.47
C LYS A 319 4.59 16.31 11.29
N ALA A 320 5.32 16.55 10.20
CA ALA A 320 6.65 15.96 9.97
C ALA A 320 7.70 16.43 11.00
N LYS A 321 7.60 17.69 11.49
CA LYS A 321 8.47 18.20 12.57
C LYS A 321 8.11 17.65 13.95
N ILE A 322 6.83 17.39 14.22
CA ILE A 322 6.36 16.80 15.49
C ILE A 322 6.73 15.32 15.58
N LEU A 323 6.70 14.60 14.45
CA LEU A 323 7.13 13.20 14.38
C LEU A 323 8.66 13.02 14.40
N ARG A 324 9.44 14.10 14.29
CA ARG A 324 10.91 14.11 14.44
C ARG A 324 11.39 14.53 15.85
N LYS A 325 10.48 14.78 16.78
CA LYS A 325 10.74 14.98 18.21
C LYS A 325 10.15 13.84 19.03
#